data_bae666f1360c78d55ad7aa403c8bf5e3
#
_entry.id   bae666f1360c78d55ad7aa403c8bf5e3
#
_cell.length_a   1.000
_cell.length_b   1.000
_cell.length_c   1.000
_cell.angle_alpha   90.00
_cell.angle_beta   90.00
_cell.angle_gamma   90.00
#
_symmetry.space_group_name_H-M   'P 1'
#
loop_
_entity.id
_entity.type
_entity.pdbx_description
1 polymer ?
#
loop_
_entity_poly.entity_id
_entity_poly.type
_entity_poly.pdbx_seq_one_letter_code
_entity_poly.pdbx_strand_id
1 'polypeptide(L)'
;MHHRVDGEIRINGVPYVFQNAVGYLEGDRGRSFPKEYTWTQCSFRDGALMLSVADIPLGCLHFTGVIGVVLLHGKEYRLATYLGAKAVKIKDSDVIVRQGRLCLTVKRLGSPGHPLQAPVGGAMTRTIHEHPSCKEYYRFTDGDVTLLELEAPNAAFEYEY
;
A
#
# COMPACT_ATOMS: atom_id res chain seq x y z
N MET A 1 1.30 -4.66 -11.10
CA MET A 1 1.49 -4.99 -9.67
C MET A 1 2.39 -6.22 -9.43
N HIS A 2 2.25 -7.30 -10.13
CA HIS A 2 3.00 -8.54 -9.94
C HIS A 2 3.59 -8.97 -11.29
N HIS A 3 4.91 -8.81 -11.49
CA HIS A 3 5.59 -9.13 -12.74
C HIS A 3 6.94 -9.79 -12.48
N ARG A 4 7.49 -10.44 -13.50
CA ARG A 4 8.83 -11.03 -13.43
C ARG A 4 9.90 -10.00 -13.67
N VAL A 5 11.01 -10.16 -12.96
CA VAL A 5 12.21 -9.35 -13.13
C VAL A 5 13.41 -10.27 -13.33
N ASP A 6 14.12 -10.06 -14.43
CA ASP A 6 15.39 -10.69 -14.74
C ASP A 6 16.41 -9.61 -15.07
N GLY A 7 17.61 -9.69 -14.52
CA GLY A 7 18.66 -8.72 -14.79
C GLY A 7 19.68 -8.57 -13.66
N GLU A 8 20.52 -7.56 -13.77
CA GLU A 8 21.53 -7.22 -12.76
C GLU A 8 21.48 -5.72 -12.47
N ILE A 9 21.60 -5.37 -11.20
CA ILE A 9 21.91 -4.00 -10.78
C ILE A 9 23.20 -4.02 -9.95
N ARG A 10 23.95 -2.91 -9.97
CA ARG A 10 25.16 -2.74 -9.15
C ARG A 10 24.96 -1.58 -8.19
N ILE A 11 25.13 -1.86 -6.90
CA ILE A 11 25.05 -0.85 -5.84
C ILE A 11 26.41 -0.83 -5.13
N ASN A 12 27.10 0.30 -5.14
CA ASN A 12 28.45 0.46 -4.57
C ASN A 12 29.44 -0.62 -5.06
N GLY A 13 29.34 -1.01 -6.34
CA GLY A 13 30.19 -2.02 -6.95
C GLY A 13 29.76 -3.47 -6.70
N VAL A 14 28.81 -3.71 -5.81
CA VAL A 14 28.28 -5.06 -5.51
C VAL A 14 27.17 -5.41 -6.51
N PRO A 15 27.28 -6.52 -7.26
CA PRO A 15 26.22 -6.95 -8.18
C PRO A 15 25.07 -7.65 -7.43
N TYR A 16 23.85 -7.33 -7.82
CA TYR A 16 22.61 -8.00 -7.39
C TYR A 16 21.94 -8.56 -8.64
N VAL A 17 21.90 -9.87 -8.74
CA VAL A 17 21.33 -10.59 -9.89
C VAL A 17 19.90 -11.03 -9.57
N PHE A 18 18.99 -10.71 -10.46
CA PHE A 18 17.59 -11.12 -10.39
C PHE A 18 17.33 -12.20 -11.43
N GLN A 19 16.78 -13.33 -11.01
CA GLN A 19 16.37 -14.43 -11.88
C GLN A 19 14.96 -14.84 -11.49
N ASN A 20 13.98 -14.60 -12.37
CA ASN A 20 12.56 -14.88 -12.11
C ASN A 20 12.06 -14.26 -10.77
N ALA A 21 12.63 -13.11 -10.41
CA ALA A 21 12.24 -12.39 -9.21
C ALA A 21 10.86 -11.73 -9.40
N VAL A 22 10.21 -11.42 -8.31
CA VAL A 22 8.93 -10.68 -8.34
C VAL A 22 9.21 -9.19 -8.27
N GLY A 23 8.62 -8.44 -9.19
CA GLY A 23 8.67 -7.00 -9.24
C GLY A 23 7.31 -6.35 -9.00
N TYR A 24 7.36 -5.16 -8.43
CA TYR A 24 6.25 -4.24 -8.29
C TYR A 24 6.59 -2.94 -8.99
N LEU A 25 5.64 -2.39 -9.73
CA LEU A 25 5.75 -1.08 -10.35
C LEU A 25 4.43 -0.35 -10.16
N GLU A 26 4.50 0.79 -9.55
CA GLU A 26 3.45 1.79 -9.40
C GLU A 26 4.04 3.16 -9.66
N GLY A 27 3.21 4.10 -10.02
CA GLY A 27 3.62 5.49 -10.15
C GLY A 27 2.40 6.39 -10.14
N ASP A 28 2.56 7.53 -9.53
CA ASP A 28 1.59 8.61 -9.58
C ASP A 28 2.25 9.91 -10.02
N ARG A 29 1.45 10.91 -10.31
CA ARG A 29 1.94 12.23 -10.69
C ARG A 29 1.10 13.31 -10.04
N GLY A 30 1.75 14.11 -9.22
CA GLY A 30 1.11 15.23 -8.51
C GLY A 30 2.09 16.30 -8.10
N ARG A 31 1.58 17.41 -7.56
CA ARG A 31 2.38 18.50 -7.00
C ARG A 31 2.48 18.44 -5.47
N SER A 32 1.64 17.63 -4.84
CA SER A 32 1.61 17.45 -3.39
C SER A 32 1.12 16.05 -3.08
N PHE A 33 1.64 15.46 -2.01
CA PHE A 33 1.01 14.31 -1.40
C PHE A 33 -0.24 14.74 -0.63
N PRO A 34 -1.24 13.85 -0.43
CA PRO A 34 -2.36 14.12 0.46
C PRO A 34 -1.86 14.48 1.86
N LYS A 35 -2.63 15.31 2.59
CA LYS A 35 -2.23 15.72 3.93
C LYS A 35 -2.24 14.54 4.90
N GLU A 36 -3.29 13.75 4.84
CA GLU A 36 -3.46 12.53 5.60
C GLU A 36 -3.64 11.36 4.63
N TYR A 37 -2.83 10.33 4.77
CA TYR A 37 -2.92 9.14 3.94
C TYR A 37 -2.23 7.94 4.59
N THR A 38 -2.57 6.78 4.11
CA THR A 38 -1.80 5.56 4.28
C THR A 38 -1.68 4.83 2.95
N TRP A 39 -0.53 4.23 2.74
CA TRP A 39 -0.25 3.40 1.58
C TRP A 39 0.48 2.14 2.01
N THR A 40 0.16 1.02 1.40
CA THR A 40 0.86 -0.24 1.63
C THR A 40 0.90 -1.10 0.39
N GLN A 41 1.97 -1.86 0.26
CA GLN A 41 2.19 -2.82 -0.82
C GLN A 41 2.89 -4.06 -0.29
N CYS A 42 2.43 -5.22 -0.76
CA CYS A 42 3.08 -6.49 -0.47
C CYS A 42 2.95 -7.43 -1.68
N SER A 43 4.06 -8.10 -2.01
CA SER A 43 4.07 -9.25 -2.91
C SER A 43 4.25 -10.54 -2.11
N PHE A 44 3.49 -11.56 -2.45
CA PHE A 44 3.54 -12.86 -1.81
C PHE A 44 3.47 -13.98 -2.87
N ARG A 45 3.65 -15.24 -2.45
CA ARG A 45 3.81 -16.38 -3.37
C ARG A 45 2.75 -16.44 -4.46
N ASP A 46 1.48 -16.23 -4.11
CA ASP A 46 0.34 -16.45 -4.99
C ASP A 46 -0.35 -15.16 -5.45
N GLY A 47 0.33 -14.02 -5.25
CA GLY A 47 -0.22 -12.73 -5.65
C GLY A 47 0.49 -11.51 -5.09
N ALA A 48 -0.25 -10.43 -5.06
CA ALA A 48 0.19 -9.15 -4.51
C ALA A 48 -1.02 -8.35 -4.02
N LEU A 49 -0.79 -7.42 -3.11
CA LEU A 49 -1.79 -6.43 -2.74
C LEU A 49 -1.19 -5.03 -2.73
N MET A 50 -2.03 -4.07 -2.95
CA MET A 50 -1.79 -2.64 -2.73
C MET A 50 -3.06 -2.03 -2.15
N LEU A 51 -2.89 -1.11 -1.21
CA LEU A 51 -3.96 -0.29 -0.67
C LEU A 51 -3.45 1.14 -0.47
N SER A 52 -4.20 2.10 -0.97
CA SER A 52 -4.04 3.53 -0.66
C SER A 52 -5.35 4.05 -0.10
N VAL A 53 -5.27 4.74 1.03
CA VAL A 53 -6.38 5.48 1.64
C VAL A 53 -5.88 6.89 1.91
N ALA A 54 -6.60 7.90 1.44
CA ALA A 54 -6.15 9.27 1.55
C ALA A 54 -7.31 10.24 1.79
N ASP A 55 -7.04 11.32 2.51
CA ASP A 55 -7.94 12.46 2.57
C ASP A 55 -7.80 13.32 1.30
N ILE A 56 -8.88 13.37 0.52
CA ILE A 56 -8.92 14.05 -0.78
C ILE A 56 -9.72 15.35 -0.65
N PRO A 57 -9.09 16.52 -0.85
CA PRO A 57 -9.79 17.79 -0.86
C PRO A 57 -10.64 17.93 -2.13
N LEU A 58 -11.88 18.39 -1.97
CA LEU A 58 -12.82 18.70 -3.06
C LEU A 58 -13.43 20.09 -2.81
N GLY A 59 -12.75 21.14 -3.21
CA GLY A 59 -13.13 22.52 -2.90
C GLY A 59 -13.05 22.77 -1.39
N CYS A 60 -14.20 23.08 -0.76
CA CYS A 60 -14.32 23.27 0.70
C CYS A 60 -14.65 21.99 1.46
N LEU A 61 -14.82 20.87 0.77
CA LEU A 61 -15.14 19.56 1.35
C LEU A 61 -13.93 18.64 1.26
N HIS A 62 -13.94 17.60 2.07
CA HIS A 62 -12.97 16.52 2.05
C HIS A 62 -13.71 15.17 2.00
N PHE A 63 -13.13 14.18 1.36
CA PHE A 63 -13.62 12.81 1.44
C PHE A 63 -12.46 11.82 1.53
N THR A 64 -12.69 10.70 2.21
CA THR A 64 -11.72 9.63 2.28
C THR A 64 -11.77 8.79 0.99
N GLY A 65 -10.73 8.95 0.16
CA GLY A 65 -10.52 8.15 -1.04
C GLY A 65 -9.91 6.80 -0.69
N VAL A 66 -10.37 5.75 -1.34
CA VAL A 66 -9.85 4.39 -1.23
C VAL A 66 -9.54 3.86 -2.62
N ILE A 67 -8.33 3.38 -2.83
CA ILE A 67 -7.94 2.57 -3.98
C ILE A 67 -7.13 1.39 -3.46
N GLY A 68 -7.54 0.19 -3.79
CA GLY A 68 -6.82 -1.02 -3.42
C GLY A 68 -7.06 -2.14 -4.43
N VAL A 69 -6.08 -3.00 -4.55
CA VAL A 69 -6.13 -4.20 -5.39
C VAL A 69 -5.54 -5.36 -4.59
N VAL A 70 -6.27 -6.45 -4.53
CA VAL A 70 -5.76 -7.75 -4.08
C VAL A 70 -5.77 -8.69 -5.27
N LEU A 71 -4.59 -9.05 -5.76
CA LEU A 71 -4.40 -10.10 -6.77
C LEU A 71 -4.12 -11.41 -6.03
N LEU A 72 -4.99 -12.38 -6.16
CA LEU A 72 -4.89 -13.64 -5.45
C LEU A 72 -5.27 -14.80 -6.39
N HIS A 73 -4.35 -15.74 -6.59
CA HIS A 73 -4.52 -16.90 -7.49
C HIS A 73 -5.00 -16.49 -8.91
N GLY A 74 -4.46 -15.40 -9.45
CA GLY A 74 -4.82 -14.86 -10.76
C GLY A 74 -6.15 -14.11 -10.82
N LYS A 75 -6.88 -14.01 -9.71
CA LYS A 75 -8.11 -13.20 -9.60
C LYS A 75 -7.80 -11.83 -8.99
N GLU A 76 -8.28 -10.78 -9.63
CA GLU A 76 -8.21 -9.41 -9.12
C GLU A 76 -9.48 -9.07 -8.30
N TYR A 77 -9.26 -8.57 -7.10
CA TYR A 77 -10.28 -7.94 -6.26
C TYR A 77 -9.94 -6.47 -6.12
N ARG A 78 -10.81 -5.61 -6.60
CA ARG A 78 -10.63 -4.16 -6.55
C ARG A 78 -11.47 -3.56 -5.42
N LEU A 79 -10.81 -2.79 -4.56
CA LEU A 79 -11.42 -1.99 -3.50
C LEU A 79 -11.29 -0.52 -3.89
N ALA A 80 -12.40 0.17 -4.15
CA ALA A 80 -12.35 1.55 -4.60
C ALA A 80 -13.57 2.34 -4.13
N THR A 81 -13.38 3.63 -3.82
CA THR A 81 -14.47 4.52 -3.38
C THR A 81 -15.62 4.51 -4.39
N TYR A 82 -15.32 4.55 -5.70
CA TYR A 82 -16.34 4.50 -6.75
C TYR A 82 -17.06 3.13 -6.88
N LEU A 83 -16.57 2.09 -6.21
CA LEU A 83 -17.22 0.78 -6.05
C LEU A 83 -17.86 0.61 -4.66
N GLY A 84 -17.89 1.67 -3.87
CA GLY A 84 -18.48 1.67 -2.53
C GLY A 84 -17.53 1.27 -1.40
N ALA A 85 -16.21 1.22 -1.66
CA ALA A 85 -15.24 1.00 -0.60
C ALA A 85 -15.20 2.18 0.37
N LYS A 86 -15.06 1.87 1.66
CA LYS A 86 -14.93 2.83 2.76
C LYS A 86 -13.85 2.37 3.73
N ALA A 87 -13.00 3.29 4.15
CA ALA A 87 -12.14 3.08 5.31
C ALA A 87 -13.01 3.19 6.57
N VAL A 88 -13.09 2.11 7.33
CA VAL A 88 -13.92 2.02 8.55
C VAL A 88 -13.09 2.15 9.83
N LYS A 89 -11.77 2.03 9.70
CA LYS A 89 -10.80 2.29 10.76
C LYS A 89 -9.49 2.77 10.13
N ILE A 90 -8.95 3.86 10.64
CA ILE A 90 -7.58 4.35 10.40
C ILE A 90 -7.09 4.86 11.74
N LYS A 91 -6.31 4.06 12.46
CA LYS A 91 -5.81 4.42 13.78
C LYS A 91 -4.62 3.55 14.17
N ASP A 92 -3.57 4.16 14.73
CA ASP A 92 -2.40 3.47 15.28
C ASP A 92 -1.71 2.54 14.27
N SER A 93 -1.71 2.95 12.97
CA SER A 93 -1.26 2.16 11.83
C SER A 93 -2.11 0.91 11.52
N ASP A 94 -3.29 0.78 12.13
CA ASP A 94 -4.31 -0.18 11.74
C ASP A 94 -5.23 0.44 10.70
N VAL A 95 -5.43 -0.24 9.58
CA VAL A 95 -6.34 0.19 8.51
C VAL A 95 -7.33 -0.91 8.19
N ILE A 96 -8.62 -0.59 8.19
CA ILE A 96 -9.67 -1.52 7.79
C ILE A 96 -10.52 -0.87 6.71
N VAL A 97 -10.59 -1.53 5.55
CA VAL A 97 -11.41 -1.12 4.40
C VAL A 97 -12.50 -2.16 4.16
N ARG A 98 -13.73 -1.70 3.93
CA ARG A 98 -14.87 -2.56 3.56
C ARG A 98 -15.50 -2.12 2.25
N GLN A 99 -15.93 -3.10 1.44
CA GLN A 99 -16.69 -2.92 0.20
C GLN A 99 -17.67 -4.08 0.04
N GLY A 100 -18.95 -3.85 0.28
CA GLY A 100 -19.94 -4.92 0.32
C GLY A 100 -19.55 -6.00 1.32
N ARG A 101 -19.32 -7.24 0.84
CA ARG A 101 -18.88 -8.37 1.66
C ARG A 101 -17.35 -8.41 1.87
N LEU A 102 -16.59 -7.69 1.03
CA LEU A 102 -15.14 -7.67 1.10
C LEU A 102 -14.66 -6.82 2.28
N CYS A 103 -13.66 -7.34 3.01
CA CYS A 103 -13.01 -6.63 4.09
C CYS A 103 -11.49 -6.87 4.04
N LEU A 104 -10.72 -5.79 3.93
CA LEU A 104 -9.26 -5.83 4.03
C LEU A 104 -8.83 -5.17 5.33
N THR A 105 -8.10 -5.92 6.14
CA THR A 105 -7.44 -5.44 7.36
C THR A 105 -5.93 -5.42 7.14
N VAL A 106 -5.31 -4.30 7.48
CA VAL A 106 -3.86 -4.10 7.45
C VAL A 106 -3.41 -3.67 8.84
N LYS A 107 -2.31 -4.22 9.33
CA LYS A 107 -1.67 -3.82 10.60
C LYS A 107 -0.17 -3.82 10.44
N ARG A 108 0.45 -2.70 10.76
CA ARG A 108 1.91 -2.63 10.83
C ARG A 108 2.40 -3.29 12.13
N LEU A 109 3.38 -4.18 12.01
CA LEU A 109 3.98 -4.91 13.13
C LEU A 109 5.41 -4.45 13.43
N GLY A 110 5.91 -3.44 12.71
CA GLY A 110 7.32 -3.04 12.74
C GLY A 110 7.59 -1.69 13.43
N SER A 111 8.85 -1.30 13.37
CA SER A 111 9.44 -0.09 13.96
C SER A 111 9.08 1.20 13.18
N PRO A 112 9.44 2.38 13.70
CA PRO A 112 9.27 3.66 12.99
C PRO A 112 9.95 3.67 11.62
N GLY A 113 9.33 4.40 10.67
CA GLY A 113 9.84 4.56 9.30
C GLY A 113 11.08 5.44 9.19
N HIS A 114 11.63 5.49 8.00
CA HIS A 114 12.71 6.38 7.63
C HIS A 114 12.15 7.73 7.15
N PRO A 115 12.70 8.86 7.59
CA PRO A 115 12.24 10.16 7.13
C PRO A 115 12.61 10.37 5.66
N LEU A 116 11.63 10.82 4.88
CA LEU A 116 11.78 11.19 3.47
C LEU A 116 11.16 12.55 3.22
N GLN A 117 11.73 13.32 2.29
CA GLN A 117 11.14 14.58 1.87
C GLN A 117 10.06 14.37 0.82
N ALA A 118 8.89 14.95 1.04
CA ALA A 118 7.73 14.88 0.16
C ALA A 118 7.34 16.25 -0.37
N PRO A 119 6.69 16.33 -1.55
CA PRO A 119 6.33 17.60 -2.16
C PRO A 119 5.10 18.25 -1.51
N VAL A 120 5.17 19.57 -1.35
CA VAL A 120 4.05 20.46 -1.05
C VAL A 120 4.08 21.61 -2.07
N GLY A 121 3.07 21.70 -2.92
CA GLY A 121 3.02 22.72 -3.99
C GLY A 121 4.16 22.60 -5.03
N GLY A 122 4.83 21.45 -5.11
CA GLY A 122 5.97 21.20 -5.98
C GLY A 122 7.33 21.39 -5.32
N ALA A 123 7.39 21.84 -4.05
CA ALA A 123 8.63 21.97 -3.28
C ALA A 123 8.75 20.80 -2.28
N MET A 124 9.94 20.22 -2.14
CA MET A 124 10.22 19.09 -1.24
C MET A 124 10.41 19.59 0.20
N THR A 125 9.32 19.94 0.86
CA THR A 125 9.33 20.65 2.17
C THR A 125 8.64 19.89 3.30
N ARG A 126 7.90 18.82 3.03
CA ARG A 126 7.25 17.99 4.04
C ARG A 126 8.11 16.76 4.34
N THR A 127 8.32 16.45 5.61
CA THR A 127 8.89 15.16 6.01
C THR A 127 7.77 14.15 6.21
N ILE A 128 7.88 13.01 5.57
CA ILE A 128 7.03 11.82 5.76
C ILE A 128 7.88 10.66 6.26
N HIS A 129 7.25 9.58 6.70
CA HIS A 129 7.94 8.39 7.19
C HIS A 129 7.60 7.17 6.33
N GLU A 130 8.58 6.71 5.57
CA GLU A 130 8.46 5.52 4.74
C GLU A 130 9.03 4.28 5.43
N HIS A 131 8.37 3.16 5.19
CA HIS A 131 8.82 1.83 5.58
C HIS A 131 8.96 1.00 4.30
N PRO A 132 10.08 1.10 3.58
CA PRO A 132 10.27 0.40 2.30
C PRO A 132 10.34 -1.13 2.46
N SER A 133 10.62 -1.59 3.67
CA SER A 133 10.61 -3.01 4.03
C SER A 133 10.30 -3.15 5.53
N CYS A 134 9.10 -3.58 5.86
CA CYS A 134 8.65 -3.78 7.24
C CYS A 134 7.78 -5.03 7.37
N LYS A 135 7.56 -5.45 8.61
CA LYS A 135 6.67 -6.55 8.92
C LYS A 135 5.23 -6.05 9.03
N GLU A 136 4.33 -6.65 8.24
CA GLU A 136 2.92 -6.31 8.16
C GLU A 136 2.03 -7.53 8.30
N TYR A 137 0.85 -7.34 8.87
CA TYR A 137 -0.23 -8.32 8.86
C TYR A 137 -1.34 -7.89 7.93
N TYR A 138 -1.77 -8.81 7.09
CA TYR A 138 -2.89 -8.63 6.17
C TYR A 138 -3.93 -9.72 6.37
N ARG A 139 -5.20 -9.32 6.41
CA ARG A 139 -6.32 -10.25 6.34
C ARG A 139 -7.36 -9.74 5.37
N PHE A 140 -7.69 -10.56 4.38
CA PHE A 140 -8.71 -10.25 3.37
C PHE A 140 -9.81 -11.30 3.38
N THR A 141 -11.07 -10.87 3.49
CA THR A 141 -12.23 -11.74 3.61
C THR A 141 -13.33 -11.39 2.62
N ASP A 142 -14.17 -12.37 2.26
CA ASP A 142 -15.48 -12.22 1.61
C ASP A 142 -16.54 -12.75 2.56
N GLY A 143 -17.25 -11.85 3.26
CA GLY A 143 -18.09 -12.21 4.38
C GLY A 143 -17.30 -12.96 5.46
N ASP A 144 -17.73 -14.16 5.78
CA ASP A 144 -17.10 -15.02 6.80
C ASP A 144 -15.95 -15.86 6.26
N VAL A 145 -15.72 -15.84 4.94
CA VAL A 145 -14.65 -16.61 4.29
C VAL A 145 -13.36 -15.81 4.27
N THR A 146 -12.30 -16.33 4.91
CA THR A 146 -10.96 -15.76 4.80
C THR A 146 -10.33 -16.19 3.48
N LEU A 147 -10.05 -15.23 2.60
CA LEU A 147 -9.40 -15.43 1.30
C LEU A 147 -7.88 -15.35 1.39
N LEU A 148 -7.36 -14.48 2.25
CA LEU A 148 -5.94 -14.30 2.52
C LEU A 148 -5.75 -13.96 4.00
N GLU A 149 -4.77 -14.60 4.63
CA GLU A 149 -4.24 -14.21 5.94
C GLU A 149 -2.73 -14.40 5.92
N LEU A 150 -1.99 -13.33 6.16
CA LEU A 150 -0.55 -13.28 5.91
C LEU A 150 0.15 -12.34 6.89
N GLU A 151 1.24 -12.80 7.51
CA GLU A 151 2.29 -11.92 8.03
C GLU A 151 3.40 -11.81 6.99
N ALA A 152 3.50 -10.63 6.36
CA ALA A 152 4.51 -10.35 5.36
C ALA A 152 5.77 -9.81 6.04
N PRO A 153 6.96 -10.42 5.84
CA PRO A 153 8.19 -9.92 6.44
C PRO A 153 8.75 -8.68 5.75
N ASN A 154 8.38 -8.44 4.50
CA ASN A 154 8.94 -7.41 3.62
C ASN A 154 7.83 -6.69 2.84
N ALA A 155 6.93 -6.03 3.55
CA ALA A 155 5.94 -5.14 2.96
C ALA A 155 6.46 -3.71 2.93
N ALA A 156 5.93 -2.87 2.05
CA ALA A 156 6.12 -1.43 2.12
C ALA A 156 4.90 -0.76 2.75
N PHE A 157 5.13 0.26 3.56
CA PHE A 157 4.07 0.94 4.30
C PHE A 157 4.39 2.41 4.56
N GLU A 158 3.39 3.25 4.37
CA GLU A 158 3.39 4.66 4.74
C GLU A 158 2.13 4.98 5.57
N TYR A 159 2.28 5.81 6.59
CA TYR A 159 1.18 6.21 7.45
C TYR A 159 1.38 7.62 7.97
N GLU A 160 0.56 8.54 7.50
CA GLU A 160 0.62 9.98 7.76
C GLU A 160 -0.75 10.51 8.24
N TYR A 161 -1.25 9.93 9.35
CA TYR A 161 -2.47 10.35 10.06
C TYR A 161 -2.17 10.89 11.45
#